data_12ba7bd5ba0c2891ba1a95089b5f0a39
#
_entry.id   12ba7bd5ba0c2891ba1a95089b5f0a39
#
_cell.length_a   1.000
_cell.length_b   1.000
_cell.length_c   1.000
_cell.angle_alpha   90.00
_cell.angle_beta   90.00
_cell.angle_gamma   90.00
#
_symmetry.space_group_name_H-M   'P 1'
#
loop_
_entity.id
_entity.type
_entity.pdbx_description
1 polymer ?
#
loop_
_entity_poly.entity_id
_entity_poly.type
_entity_poly.pdbx_seq_one_letter_code
_entity_poly.pdbx_strand_id
1 'polypeptide(L)'
;GLEISTPEGLLTSGNNPYLYNGKEVDRMHGLNMYDYGARFYDAALGRWYVVDRFAEKYTNLTLYHYAANNPIIFIDVNGDSIDVSGLTEGQLETYNSNIELLIKSKVFAAYYNALLKSETVYTISAQKGEEGTPLEAGQFFNSKNNEIGLGESMNAYVMAQELFHAYQSDGSFYSEDKPEPHSTIETEGDITTIYVMTEAELGYPSYGNWSQDFEFEACDGPPSLERIQSPAYQQMFQKAVDKRINYYKSKGLNAPTYTSPNRGVKPKALEGAIRLTK
;
A
#
# COMPACT_ATOMS: atom_id res chain seq x y z
N GLY A 1 13.83 -13.46 -17.10
CA GLY A 1 14.34 -14.00 -18.32
C GLY A 1 15.82 -14.34 -18.26
N LEU A 2 16.22 -15.32 -19.05
CA LEU A 2 17.62 -15.60 -19.27
C LEU A 2 18.25 -14.48 -20.10
N GLU A 3 19.46 -14.05 -19.72
CA GLU A 3 20.24 -13.12 -20.51
C GLU A 3 20.66 -13.79 -21.83
N ILE A 4 20.27 -13.19 -22.96
CA ILE A 4 20.74 -13.65 -24.26
C ILE A 4 22.14 -13.06 -24.45
N SER A 5 23.16 -13.90 -24.56
CA SER A 5 24.51 -13.45 -24.88
C SER A 5 24.49 -12.80 -26.26
N THR A 6 24.73 -11.49 -26.31
CA THR A 6 24.91 -10.76 -27.57
C THR A 6 26.28 -11.06 -28.15
N PRO A 7 26.42 -11.14 -29.49
CA PRO A 7 27.74 -11.27 -30.11
C PRO A 7 28.63 -10.09 -29.70
N GLU A 8 29.95 -10.39 -29.53
CA GLU A 8 30.94 -9.36 -29.21
C GLU A 8 30.86 -8.20 -30.19
N GLY A 9 30.53 -6.99 -29.67
CA GLY A 9 30.46 -5.76 -30.45
C GLY A 9 29.13 -5.03 -30.47
N LEU A 10 28.04 -5.61 -29.97
CA LEU A 10 26.79 -4.84 -29.74
C LEU A 10 26.85 -4.22 -28.34
N LEU A 11 26.65 -2.90 -28.28
CA LEU A 11 26.71 -2.09 -27.07
C LEU A 11 26.01 -2.80 -25.89
N THR A 12 26.81 -3.46 -25.07
CA THR A 12 26.37 -3.87 -23.75
C THR A 12 26.01 -2.59 -22.99
N SER A 13 24.78 -2.43 -22.60
CA SER A 13 24.42 -1.42 -21.61
C SER A 13 25.25 -1.74 -20.38
N GLY A 14 26.37 -1.01 -20.22
CA GLY A 14 27.39 -1.34 -19.25
C GLY A 14 26.80 -1.44 -17.85
N ASN A 15 27.16 -2.49 -17.15
CA ASN A 15 27.00 -2.69 -15.69
C ASN A 15 25.66 -2.37 -15.05
N ASN A 16 24.53 -2.48 -15.76
CA ASN A 16 23.23 -2.42 -15.11
C ASN A 16 22.95 -3.75 -14.42
N PRO A 17 22.94 -3.84 -13.07
CA PRO A 17 22.63 -5.07 -12.38
C PRO A 17 21.13 -5.40 -12.38
N TYR A 18 20.28 -4.42 -12.73
CA TYR A 18 18.82 -4.54 -12.71
C TYR A 18 18.31 -5.00 -14.07
N LEU A 19 17.80 -6.25 -14.15
CA LEU A 19 17.35 -6.85 -15.41
C LEU A 19 15.89 -7.28 -15.35
N TYR A 20 15.63 -8.56 -15.13
CA TYR A 20 14.28 -9.13 -15.13
C TYR A 20 13.41 -8.50 -14.03
N ASN A 21 12.25 -7.95 -14.40
CA ASN A 21 11.34 -7.24 -13.50
C ASN A 21 11.99 -6.09 -12.69
N GLY A 22 13.08 -5.50 -13.21
CA GLY A 22 13.80 -4.44 -12.51
C GLY A 22 14.55 -4.93 -11.26
N LYS A 23 14.76 -6.23 -11.12
CA LYS A 23 15.47 -6.82 -9.98
C LYS A 23 16.96 -6.92 -10.23
N GLU A 24 17.73 -6.75 -9.15
CA GLU A 24 19.18 -6.88 -9.19
C GLU A 24 19.55 -8.36 -9.38
N VAL A 25 20.49 -8.61 -10.31
CA VAL A 25 21.03 -9.95 -10.52
C VAL A 25 22.32 -10.11 -9.74
N ASP A 26 22.35 -11.07 -8.83
CA ASP A 26 23.57 -11.52 -8.15
C ASP A 26 24.34 -12.48 -9.05
N ARG A 27 25.50 -12.01 -9.51
CA ARG A 27 26.43 -12.79 -10.34
C ARG A 27 27.60 -13.36 -9.54
N MET A 28 27.66 -13.12 -8.23
CA MET A 28 28.75 -13.62 -7.40
C MET A 28 28.81 -15.15 -7.48
N HIS A 29 30.01 -15.65 -7.65
CA HIS A 29 30.30 -17.10 -7.77
C HIS A 29 29.47 -17.84 -8.84
N GLY A 30 28.95 -17.11 -9.86
CA GLY A 30 28.16 -17.71 -10.93
C GLY A 30 26.71 -18.05 -10.54
N LEU A 31 26.18 -17.49 -9.47
CA LEU A 31 24.81 -17.74 -8.99
C LEU A 31 23.75 -17.31 -10.01
N ASN A 32 23.91 -16.14 -10.64
CA ASN A 32 22.97 -15.59 -11.63
C ASN A 32 21.50 -15.60 -11.17
N MET A 33 21.27 -15.30 -9.91
CA MET A 33 19.94 -15.23 -9.31
C MET A 33 19.48 -13.79 -9.17
N TYR A 34 18.18 -13.58 -9.23
CA TYR A 34 17.58 -12.25 -9.02
C TYR A 34 17.20 -12.08 -7.57
N ASP A 35 17.67 -10.98 -6.96
CA ASP A 35 17.29 -10.58 -5.60
C ASP A 35 15.93 -9.87 -5.61
N TYR A 36 14.92 -10.52 -5.04
CA TYR A 36 13.58 -9.96 -4.83
C TYR A 36 13.39 -9.39 -3.42
N GLY A 37 14.42 -9.41 -2.59
CA GLY A 37 14.41 -8.95 -1.20
C GLY A 37 14.13 -10.11 -0.23
N ALA A 38 12.93 -10.67 -0.23
CA ALA A 38 12.60 -11.79 0.64
C ALA A 38 13.18 -13.15 0.14
N ARG A 39 13.28 -13.33 -1.18
CA ARG A 39 13.76 -14.55 -1.80
C ARG A 39 14.62 -14.28 -3.03
N PHE A 40 15.49 -15.23 -3.36
CA PHE A 40 16.23 -15.26 -4.63
C PHE A 40 15.46 -16.07 -5.68
N TYR A 41 15.30 -15.47 -6.86
CA TYR A 41 14.65 -16.11 -8.01
C TYR A 41 15.69 -16.70 -8.96
N ASP A 42 15.57 -17.98 -9.25
CA ASP A 42 16.37 -18.68 -10.26
C ASP A 42 15.66 -18.65 -11.62
N ALA A 43 16.12 -17.75 -12.50
CA ALA A 43 15.52 -17.61 -13.83
C ALA A 43 15.78 -18.79 -14.76
N ALA A 44 16.82 -19.60 -14.51
CA ALA A 44 17.11 -20.80 -15.29
C ALA A 44 16.11 -21.93 -14.97
N LEU A 45 15.67 -21.98 -13.71
CA LEU A 45 14.69 -22.97 -13.25
C LEU A 45 13.26 -22.43 -13.22
N GLY A 46 13.07 -21.11 -13.31
CA GLY A 46 11.76 -20.45 -13.27
C GLY A 46 11.08 -20.54 -11.89
N ARG A 47 11.86 -20.57 -10.80
CA ARG A 47 11.35 -20.78 -9.45
C ARG A 47 12.17 -20.07 -8.38
N TRP A 48 11.61 -20.01 -7.18
CA TRP A 48 12.34 -19.56 -5.99
C TRP A 48 13.41 -20.55 -5.58
N TYR A 49 14.51 -20.04 -5.04
CA TYR A 49 15.62 -20.86 -4.54
C TYR A 49 15.31 -21.46 -3.16
N VAL A 50 14.48 -20.80 -2.37
CA VAL A 50 14.03 -21.25 -1.04
C VAL A 50 12.54 -21.49 -1.02
N VAL A 51 12.07 -22.29 -0.06
CA VAL A 51 10.66 -22.55 0.20
C VAL A 51 9.95 -21.24 0.55
N ASP A 52 8.74 -21.06 0.02
CA ASP A 52 7.86 -20.00 0.42
C ASP A 52 7.51 -20.15 1.90
N ARG A 53 7.71 -19.08 2.70
CA ARG A 53 7.33 -19.12 4.11
C ARG A 53 5.82 -19.28 4.31
N PHE A 54 5.03 -19.01 3.27
CA PHE A 54 3.57 -19.20 3.27
C PHE A 54 3.12 -20.42 2.47
N ALA A 55 4.01 -21.32 2.15
CA ALA A 55 3.74 -22.51 1.34
C ALA A 55 2.54 -23.35 1.82
N GLU A 56 2.26 -23.31 3.13
CA GLU A 56 1.10 -24.01 3.71
C GLU A 56 -0.25 -23.45 3.22
N LYS A 57 -0.29 -22.19 2.74
CA LYS A 57 -1.49 -21.57 2.18
C LYS A 57 -1.78 -22.01 0.74
N TYR A 58 -0.78 -22.50 0.02
CA TYR A 58 -0.83 -22.80 -1.41
C TYR A 58 -0.70 -24.30 -1.67
N THR A 59 -1.62 -25.10 -1.11
CA THR A 59 -1.57 -26.57 -1.18
C THR A 59 -1.60 -27.15 -2.60
N ASN A 60 -2.03 -26.35 -3.58
CA ASN A 60 -2.13 -26.74 -4.99
C ASN A 60 -0.86 -26.37 -5.82
N LEU A 61 0.09 -25.64 -5.22
CA LEU A 61 1.29 -25.18 -5.91
C LEU A 61 2.54 -25.79 -5.26
N THR A 62 3.63 -25.82 -6.01
CA THR A 62 4.90 -26.29 -5.44
C THR A 62 5.41 -25.26 -4.43
N LEU A 63 6.10 -25.69 -3.39
CA LEU A 63 6.66 -24.83 -2.34
C LEU A 63 7.68 -23.78 -2.88
N TYR A 64 8.10 -23.91 -4.12
CA TYR A 64 9.10 -23.08 -4.79
C TYR A 64 8.52 -22.35 -6.01
N HIS A 65 7.20 -22.33 -6.18
CA HIS A 65 6.59 -21.70 -7.35
C HIS A 65 6.85 -20.18 -7.36
N TYR A 66 7.11 -19.65 -8.54
CA TYR A 66 7.17 -18.22 -8.79
C TYR A 66 5.91 -17.80 -9.54
N ALA A 67 5.28 -16.70 -9.10
CA ALA A 67 4.12 -16.10 -9.74
C ALA A 67 3.02 -17.14 -10.10
N ALA A 68 2.66 -18.02 -9.15
CA ALA A 68 1.68 -19.09 -9.33
C ALA A 68 1.95 -19.98 -10.57
N ASN A 69 3.21 -20.17 -10.98
CA ASN A 69 3.65 -20.81 -12.22
C ASN A 69 3.20 -20.12 -13.52
N ASN A 70 2.77 -18.88 -13.44
CA ASN A 70 2.36 -18.07 -14.59
C ASN A 70 3.04 -16.70 -14.63
N PRO A 71 4.35 -16.62 -14.88
CA PRO A 71 5.14 -15.39 -14.86
C PRO A 71 4.85 -14.44 -16.04
N ILE A 72 3.94 -14.81 -16.94
CA ILE A 72 3.48 -13.92 -18.02
C ILE A 72 2.38 -13.00 -17.52
N ILE A 73 1.53 -13.49 -16.62
CA ILE A 73 0.38 -12.76 -16.07
C ILE A 73 0.71 -12.18 -14.69
N PHE A 74 1.51 -12.89 -13.90
CA PHE A 74 1.81 -12.53 -12.51
C PHE A 74 3.28 -12.11 -12.34
N ILE A 75 3.48 -11.05 -11.60
CA ILE A 75 4.79 -10.59 -11.14
C ILE A 75 4.76 -10.64 -9.61
N ASP A 76 5.64 -11.44 -9.03
CA ASP A 76 5.91 -11.33 -7.61
C ASP A 76 6.79 -10.09 -7.40
N VAL A 77 6.29 -9.08 -6.69
CA VAL A 77 7.00 -7.80 -6.57
C VAL A 77 8.16 -7.88 -5.58
N ASN A 78 8.00 -8.60 -4.47
CA ASN A 78 9.03 -8.69 -3.42
C ASN A 78 9.13 -10.08 -2.76
N GLY A 79 8.37 -11.02 -3.25
CA GLY A 79 8.49 -12.39 -2.79
C GLY A 79 7.61 -12.83 -1.62
N ASP A 80 6.73 -11.99 -0.99
CA ASP A 80 6.06 -12.49 0.21
C ASP A 80 4.89 -11.77 0.88
N SER A 81 4.68 -10.44 0.82
CA SER A 81 3.97 -9.80 1.94
C SER A 81 2.52 -9.41 1.69
N ILE A 82 2.04 -9.44 0.44
CA ILE A 82 0.63 -9.16 0.10
C ILE A 82 0.05 -10.38 -0.61
N ASP A 83 -0.93 -10.99 0.04
CA ASP A 83 -1.61 -12.19 -0.46
C ASP A 83 -2.82 -11.78 -1.30
N VAL A 84 -2.73 -11.96 -2.61
CA VAL A 84 -3.78 -11.70 -3.61
C VAL A 84 -4.44 -12.99 -4.10
N SER A 85 -4.15 -14.13 -3.49
CA SER A 85 -4.64 -15.45 -3.93
C SER A 85 -6.15 -15.60 -3.90
N GLY A 86 -6.84 -14.76 -3.12
CA GLY A 86 -8.30 -14.72 -3.06
C GLY A 86 -8.98 -13.98 -4.22
N LEU A 87 -8.20 -13.32 -5.08
CA LEU A 87 -8.74 -12.58 -6.23
C LEU A 87 -8.95 -13.48 -7.44
N THR A 88 -10.02 -13.25 -8.19
CA THR A 88 -10.22 -13.83 -9.51
C THR A 88 -9.22 -13.20 -10.50
N GLU A 89 -9.02 -13.83 -11.67
CA GLU A 89 -8.13 -13.33 -12.72
C GLU A 89 -8.43 -11.87 -13.10
N GLY A 90 -9.69 -11.53 -13.38
CA GLY A 90 -10.08 -10.15 -13.72
C GLY A 90 -9.92 -9.15 -12.57
N GLN A 91 -10.10 -9.61 -11.32
CA GLN A 91 -9.84 -8.79 -10.14
C GLN A 91 -8.34 -8.53 -9.95
N LEU A 92 -7.51 -9.54 -10.22
CA LEU A 92 -6.06 -9.41 -10.15
C LEU A 92 -5.51 -8.48 -11.24
N GLU A 93 -6.05 -8.54 -12.45
CA GLU A 93 -5.72 -7.58 -13.52
C GLU A 93 -6.06 -6.14 -13.10
N THR A 94 -7.24 -5.95 -12.49
CA THR A 94 -7.67 -4.63 -11.98
C THR A 94 -6.75 -4.16 -10.85
N TYR A 95 -6.41 -5.05 -9.92
CA TYR A 95 -5.48 -4.75 -8.83
C TYR A 95 -4.12 -4.30 -9.36
N ASN A 96 -3.51 -5.08 -10.25
CA ASN A 96 -2.20 -4.78 -10.83
C ASN A 96 -2.22 -3.47 -11.62
N SER A 97 -3.25 -3.24 -12.45
CA SER A 97 -3.38 -2.00 -13.20
C SER A 97 -3.47 -0.77 -12.30
N ASN A 98 -4.18 -0.86 -11.19
CA ASN A 98 -4.24 0.23 -10.22
C ASN A 98 -2.91 0.43 -9.47
N ILE A 99 -2.20 -0.63 -9.11
CA ILE A 99 -0.85 -0.52 -8.51
C ILE A 99 0.10 0.21 -9.48
N GLU A 100 0.09 -0.14 -10.77
CA GLU A 100 0.91 0.54 -11.79
C GLU A 100 0.61 2.04 -11.90
N LEU A 101 -0.63 2.43 -11.73
CA LEU A 101 -1.02 3.84 -11.70
C LEU A 101 -0.57 4.53 -10.41
N LEU A 102 -0.82 3.91 -9.26
CA LEU A 102 -0.56 4.47 -7.94
C LEU A 102 0.94 4.59 -7.63
N ILE A 103 1.77 3.67 -8.13
CA ILE A 103 3.22 3.68 -7.87
C ILE A 103 3.94 4.89 -8.48
N LYS A 104 3.29 5.66 -9.34
CA LYS A 104 3.77 6.95 -9.83
C LYS A 104 3.86 7.97 -8.70
N SER A 105 3.04 7.84 -7.66
CA SER A 105 3.18 8.61 -6.43
C SER A 105 4.33 8.08 -5.59
N LYS A 106 5.26 8.96 -5.23
CA LYS A 106 6.39 8.61 -4.34
C LYS A 106 5.91 8.21 -2.95
N VAL A 107 4.87 8.87 -2.46
CA VAL A 107 4.28 8.56 -1.15
C VAL A 107 3.65 7.17 -1.18
N PHE A 108 2.87 6.85 -2.22
CA PHE A 108 2.30 5.50 -2.37
C PHE A 108 3.39 4.45 -2.46
N ALA A 109 4.36 4.64 -3.36
CA ALA A 109 5.46 3.71 -3.54
C ALA A 109 6.23 3.47 -2.22
N ALA A 110 6.38 4.50 -1.39
CA ALA A 110 7.08 4.39 -0.12
C ALA A 110 6.34 3.48 0.87
N TYR A 111 5.06 3.74 1.15
CA TYR A 111 4.32 2.93 2.12
C TYR A 111 3.95 1.55 1.57
N TYR A 112 3.69 1.43 0.27
CA TYR A 112 3.45 0.14 -0.36
C TYR A 112 4.68 -0.77 -0.29
N ASN A 113 5.88 -0.22 -0.59
CA ASN A 113 7.13 -0.96 -0.44
C ASN A 113 7.44 -1.32 1.03
N ALA A 114 7.01 -0.49 1.98
CA ALA A 114 7.12 -0.84 3.39
C ALA A 114 6.23 -2.05 3.74
N LEU A 115 4.97 -2.06 3.28
CA LEU A 115 4.07 -3.21 3.43
C LEU A 115 4.62 -4.47 2.78
N LEU A 116 5.19 -4.34 1.58
CA LEU A 116 5.80 -5.47 0.88
C LEU A 116 7.02 -6.05 1.61
N LYS A 117 7.67 -5.31 2.49
CA LYS A 117 8.80 -5.75 3.32
C LYS A 117 8.40 -6.13 4.74
N SER A 118 7.13 -5.98 5.07
CA SER A 118 6.61 -6.30 6.39
C SER A 118 6.69 -7.81 6.66
N GLU A 119 6.89 -8.17 7.92
CA GLU A 119 6.74 -9.55 8.40
C GLU A 119 5.25 -9.95 8.48
N THR A 120 4.35 -8.97 8.42
CA THR A 120 2.91 -9.18 8.42
C THR A 120 2.41 -9.50 7.02
N VAL A 121 1.61 -10.54 6.89
CA VAL A 121 0.91 -10.86 5.63
C VAL A 121 -0.42 -10.16 5.60
N TYR A 122 -0.65 -9.39 4.56
CA TYR A 122 -1.92 -8.73 4.28
C TYR A 122 -2.69 -9.48 3.19
N THR A 123 -3.91 -9.91 3.49
CA THR A 123 -4.76 -10.61 2.52
C THR A 123 -5.68 -9.60 1.84
N ILE A 124 -5.64 -9.56 0.52
CA ILE A 124 -6.54 -8.72 -0.27
C ILE A 124 -7.85 -9.46 -0.55
N SER A 125 -8.98 -8.83 -0.24
CA SER A 125 -10.30 -9.28 -0.63
C SER A 125 -11.01 -8.23 -1.49
N ALA A 126 -11.81 -8.70 -2.45
CA ALA A 126 -12.57 -7.86 -3.36
C ALA A 126 -14.05 -8.29 -3.39
N GLN A 127 -14.57 -8.64 -2.23
CA GLN A 127 -15.94 -9.07 -2.06
C GLN A 127 -16.82 -7.90 -1.60
N LYS A 128 -18.09 -7.97 -1.94
CA LYS A 128 -19.10 -7.10 -1.34
C LYS A 128 -19.23 -7.44 0.14
N GLY A 129 -19.32 -6.42 0.98
CA GLY A 129 -19.56 -6.59 2.41
C GLY A 129 -20.99 -7.08 2.68
N GLU A 130 -21.30 -7.32 3.96
CA GLU A 130 -22.61 -7.78 4.39
C GLU A 130 -23.66 -6.68 4.15
N GLU A 131 -24.73 -7.04 3.46
CA GLU A 131 -25.82 -6.11 3.09
C GLU A 131 -26.45 -5.46 4.35
N GLY A 132 -26.66 -4.14 4.29
CA GLY A 132 -27.23 -3.39 5.41
C GLY A 132 -26.23 -3.03 6.52
N THR A 133 -24.95 -3.35 6.36
CA THR A 133 -23.90 -2.97 7.30
C THR A 133 -23.10 -1.74 6.80
N PRO A 134 -22.37 -1.02 7.68
CA PRO A 134 -21.45 0.02 7.25
C PRO A 134 -20.35 -0.47 6.29
N LEU A 135 -20.10 -1.78 6.26
CA LEU A 135 -19.11 -2.44 5.40
C LEU A 135 -19.71 -3.02 4.12
N GLU A 136 -20.95 -2.68 3.78
CA GLU A 136 -21.64 -3.21 2.59
C GLU A 136 -20.84 -3.00 1.28
N ALA A 137 -20.10 -1.90 1.19
CA ALA A 137 -19.22 -1.66 0.05
C ALA A 137 -18.00 -2.60 -0.01
N GLY A 138 -17.70 -3.34 1.07
CA GLY A 138 -16.55 -4.24 1.17
C GLY A 138 -15.20 -3.53 1.22
N GLN A 139 -15.17 -2.26 1.62
CA GLN A 139 -13.99 -1.40 1.69
C GLN A 139 -13.61 -1.21 3.15
N PHE A 140 -12.49 -1.82 3.57
CA PHE A 140 -12.04 -1.78 4.95
C PHE A 140 -10.62 -2.30 5.11
N PHE A 141 -9.96 -1.87 6.17
CA PHE A 141 -8.81 -2.56 6.73
C PHE A 141 -9.15 -3.14 8.09
N ASN A 142 -8.92 -4.44 8.27
CA ASN A 142 -9.12 -5.16 9.52
C ASN A 142 -7.80 -5.57 10.15
N SER A 143 -7.36 -4.84 11.18
CA SER A 143 -6.08 -5.09 11.87
C SER A 143 -6.04 -6.38 12.69
N LYS A 144 -7.17 -7.07 12.91
CA LYS A 144 -7.20 -8.32 13.68
C LYS A 144 -6.78 -9.53 12.86
N ASN A 145 -7.10 -9.54 11.57
CA ASN A 145 -6.76 -10.61 10.64
C ASN A 145 -5.91 -10.12 9.45
N ASN A 146 -5.49 -8.84 9.46
CA ASN A 146 -4.70 -8.20 8.42
C ASN A 146 -5.35 -8.29 7.04
N GLU A 147 -6.67 -8.20 6.99
CA GLU A 147 -7.44 -8.22 5.75
C GLU A 147 -7.67 -6.81 5.23
N ILE A 148 -7.41 -6.62 3.94
CA ILE A 148 -7.66 -5.39 3.20
C ILE A 148 -8.80 -5.66 2.22
N GLY A 149 -10.00 -5.16 2.54
CA GLY A 149 -11.16 -5.20 1.67
C GLY A 149 -11.14 -4.04 0.68
N LEU A 150 -11.19 -4.34 -0.61
CA LEU A 150 -11.18 -3.33 -1.68
C LEU A 150 -12.55 -3.15 -2.33
N GLY A 151 -13.55 -3.97 -1.93
CA GLY A 151 -14.86 -4.00 -2.55
C GLY A 151 -14.82 -4.47 -4.01
N GLU A 152 -15.99 -4.65 -4.62
CA GLU A 152 -16.09 -5.15 -6.01
C GLU A 152 -15.44 -4.22 -7.04
N SER A 153 -15.46 -2.90 -6.81
CA SER A 153 -14.94 -1.91 -7.77
C SER A 153 -13.43 -1.78 -7.77
N MET A 154 -12.77 -2.15 -6.68
CA MET A 154 -11.31 -2.05 -6.47
C MET A 154 -10.69 -0.82 -7.12
N ASN A 155 -11.32 0.36 -6.99
CA ASN A 155 -10.79 1.56 -7.63
C ASN A 155 -9.51 2.05 -6.93
N ALA A 156 -8.69 2.81 -7.66
CA ALA A 156 -7.39 3.27 -7.20
C ALA A 156 -7.46 4.10 -5.90
N TYR A 157 -8.52 4.90 -5.69
CA TYR A 157 -8.71 5.69 -4.47
C TYR A 157 -8.83 4.78 -3.25
N VAL A 158 -9.73 3.79 -3.31
CA VAL A 158 -9.95 2.82 -2.22
C VAL A 158 -8.67 2.03 -1.95
N MET A 159 -7.98 1.59 -3.00
CA MET A 159 -6.73 0.85 -2.84
C MET A 159 -5.67 1.69 -2.11
N ALA A 160 -5.51 2.96 -2.51
CA ALA A 160 -4.56 3.85 -1.84
C ALA A 160 -4.90 4.05 -0.36
N GLN A 161 -6.19 4.20 -0.02
CA GLN A 161 -6.66 4.43 1.34
C GLN A 161 -6.50 3.20 2.22
N GLU A 162 -7.01 2.04 1.80
CA GLU A 162 -7.01 0.84 2.63
C GLU A 162 -5.59 0.26 2.80
N LEU A 163 -4.75 0.35 1.77
CA LEU A 163 -3.33 0.03 1.89
C LEU A 163 -2.59 0.99 2.83
N PHE A 164 -2.99 2.27 2.86
CA PHE A 164 -2.41 3.20 3.83
C PHE A 164 -2.84 2.89 5.26
N HIS A 165 -4.09 2.46 5.50
CA HIS A 165 -4.55 2.00 6.81
C HIS A 165 -3.77 0.76 7.29
N ALA A 166 -3.46 -0.16 6.39
CA ALA A 166 -2.57 -1.28 6.69
C ALA A 166 -1.17 -0.78 7.11
N TYR A 167 -0.60 0.19 6.39
CA TYR A 167 0.68 0.80 6.73
C TYR A 167 0.65 1.55 8.08
N GLN A 168 -0.44 2.25 8.39
CA GLN A 168 -0.63 2.89 9.69
C GLN A 168 -0.55 1.87 10.84
N SER A 169 -1.13 0.69 10.64
CA SER A 169 -1.11 -0.41 11.60
C SER A 169 0.27 -1.07 11.69
N ASP A 170 0.88 -1.39 10.56
CA ASP A 170 2.17 -2.08 10.47
C ASP A 170 3.31 -1.29 11.11
N GLY A 171 3.38 -0.01 10.83
CA GLY A 171 4.44 0.87 11.31
C GLY A 171 4.33 1.25 12.79
N SER A 172 3.32 0.75 13.52
CA SER A 172 3.08 1.07 14.93
C SER A 172 3.11 2.59 15.22
N PHE A 173 2.66 3.39 14.26
CA PHE A 173 2.65 4.85 14.39
C PHE A 173 1.73 5.33 15.50
N TYR A 174 0.77 4.50 15.86
CA TYR A 174 -0.22 4.72 16.89
C TYR A 174 -0.13 3.61 17.94
N SER A 175 0.25 3.98 19.16
CA SER A 175 0.50 3.04 20.26
C SER A 175 -0.80 2.37 20.73
N GLU A 176 -0.75 1.05 20.97
CA GLU A 176 -1.85 0.30 21.59
C GLU A 176 -2.20 0.81 22.98
N ASP A 177 -1.19 1.26 23.76
CA ASP A 177 -1.40 1.81 25.11
C ASP A 177 -2.10 3.18 25.12
N LYS A 178 -2.03 3.90 24.02
CA LYS A 178 -2.66 5.21 23.82
C LYS A 178 -3.17 5.30 22.39
N PRO A 179 -4.22 4.56 22.05
CA PRO A 179 -4.74 4.57 20.71
C PRO A 179 -5.17 5.99 20.31
N GLU A 180 -4.71 6.44 19.16
CA GLU A 180 -5.22 7.67 18.57
C GLU A 180 -6.71 7.46 18.21
N PRO A 181 -7.53 8.51 18.33
CA PRO A 181 -8.90 8.41 17.91
C PRO A 181 -9.03 7.99 16.45
N HIS A 182 -10.00 7.14 16.15
CA HIS A 182 -10.30 6.69 14.79
C HIS A 182 -10.40 7.87 13.80
N SER A 183 -10.97 9.01 14.23
CA SER A 183 -11.04 10.24 13.44
C SER A 183 -9.68 10.78 12.99
N THR A 184 -8.61 10.60 13.79
CA THR A 184 -7.25 10.99 13.41
C THR A 184 -6.71 10.07 12.31
N ILE A 185 -6.86 8.77 12.49
CA ILE A 185 -6.40 7.73 11.56
C ILE A 185 -7.06 7.91 10.19
N GLU A 186 -8.39 8.06 10.19
CA GLU A 186 -9.18 8.27 8.97
C GLU A 186 -8.84 9.60 8.28
N THR A 187 -8.68 10.70 9.04
CA THR A 187 -8.32 11.99 8.45
C THR A 187 -6.94 11.95 7.79
N GLU A 188 -6.00 11.27 8.42
CA GLU A 188 -4.67 11.07 7.84
C GLU A 188 -4.72 10.20 6.59
N GLY A 189 -5.55 9.14 6.60
CA GLY A 189 -5.78 8.26 5.45
C GLY A 189 -6.31 9.05 4.25
N ASP A 190 -7.35 9.84 4.43
CA ASP A 190 -7.93 10.66 3.36
C ASP A 190 -6.94 11.67 2.81
N ILE A 191 -6.24 12.42 3.66
CA ILE A 191 -5.23 13.40 3.25
C ILE A 191 -4.12 12.73 2.46
N THR A 192 -3.62 11.59 2.95
CA THR A 192 -2.56 10.83 2.26
C THR A 192 -3.04 10.34 0.90
N THR A 193 -4.28 9.83 0.83
CA THR A 193 -4.86 9.36 -0.42
C THR A 193 -5.02 10.49 -1.44
N ILE A 194 -5.41 11.69 -1.02
CA ILE A 194 -5.47 12.87 -1.90
C ILE A 194 -4.07 13.22 -2.45
N TYR A 195 -3.03 13.19 -1.63
CA TYR A 195 -1.65 13.38 -2.10
C TYR A 195 -1.24 12.33 -3.13
N VAL A 196 -1.55 11.06 -2.85
CA VAL A 196 -1.25 9.95 -3.77
C VAL A 196 -1.94 10.15 -5.11
N MET A 197 -3.25 10.43 -5.10
CA MET A 197 -4.03 10.63 -6.32
C MET A 197 -3.52 11.84 -7.13
N THR A 198 -3.13 12.91 -6.44
CA THR A 198 -2.57 14.12 -7.07
C THR A 198 -1.20 13.84 -7.70
N GLU A 199 -0.28 13.18 -6.96
CA GLU A 199 1.04 12.82 -7.49
C GLU A 199 0.96 11.82 -8.65
N ALA A 200 0.00 10.90 -8.61
CA ALA A 200 -0.24 9.92 -9.67
C ALA A 200 -1.01 10.49 -10.88
N GLU A 201 -1.40 11.77 -10.84
CA GLU A 201 -2.22 12.44 -11.87
C GLU A 201 -3.59 11.76 -12.07
N LEU A 202 -4.13 11.19 -11.01
CA LEU A 202 -5.43 10.54 -10.97
C LEU A 202 -6.48 11.49 -10.38
N GLY A 203 -7.65 11.52 -10.99
CA GLY A 203 -8.80 12.21 -10.40
C GLY A 203 -9.25 11.48 -9.13
N TYR A 204 -9.73 12.21 -8.15
CA TYR A 204 -10.35 11.62 -6.97
C TYR A 204 -11.85 11.85 -6.98
N PRO A 205 -12.62 10.86 -6.47
CA PRO A 205 -14.06 10.98 -6.43
C PRO A 205 -14.48 12.09 -5.46
N SER A 206 -15.50 12.84 -5.84
CA SER A 206 -16.13 13.80 -4.95
C SER A 206 -17.00 13.06 -3.93
N TYR A 207 -16.41 12.60 -2.85
CA TYR A 207 -17.18 12.04 -1.74
C TYR A 207 -17.68 13.15 -0.83
N GLY A 208 -18.98 13.41 -0.91
CA GLY A 208 -19.77 14.16 0.07
C GLY A 208 -19.18 15.46 0.63
N ASN A 209 -20.04 16.39 0.99
CA ASN A 209 -19.75 17.77 1.37
C ASN A 209 -18.81 18.02 2.57
N TRP A 210 -18.25 16.98 3.21
CA TRP A 210 -17.45 17.20 4.41
C TRP A 210 -15.94 17.08 4.18
N SER A 211 -15.51 16.32 3.18
CA SER A 211 -14.09 16.10 2.89
C SER A 211 -13.49 17.21 2.01
N GLN A 212 -14.27 17.75 1.08
CA GLN A 212 -13.78 18.61 0.01
C GLN A 212 -13.17 19.94 0.46
N ASP A 213 -13.71 20.56 1.52
CA ASP A 213 -13.29 21.91 1.91
C ASP A 213 -12.06 21.97 2.82
N PHE A 214 -11.74 20.86 3.51
CA PHE A 214 -10.67 20.84 4.52
C PHE A 214 -9.41 20.14 4.08
N GLU A 215 -9.56 19.07 3.33
CA GLU A 215 -8.46 18.24 2.89
C GLU A 215 -7.71 18.91 1.74
N PHE A 216 -8.41 19.71 0.94
CA PHE A 216 -7.80 20.52 -0.11
C PHE A 216 -6.77 21.53 0.44
N GLU A 217 -7.10 22.28 1.49
CA GLU A 217 -6.16 23.20 2.13
C GLU A 217 -4.93 22.45 2.70
N ALA A 218 -5.15 21.23 3.24
CA ALA A 218 -4.07 20.40 3.75
C ALA A 218 -3.16 19.85 2.65
N CYS A 219 -3.71 19.68 1.45
CA CYS A 219 -2.99 19.09 0.31
C CYS A 219 -2.48 20.12 -0.71
N ASP A 220 -2.64 21.41 -0.46
CA ASP A 220 -2.13 22.47 -1.34
C ASP A 220 -0.58 22.41 -1.43
N GLY A 221 -0.08 21.91 -2.55
CA GLY A 221 1.33 21.66 -2.85
C GLY A 221 1.83 20.26 -2.45
N PRO A 222 3.03 19.88 -2.88
CA PRO A 222 3.58 18.55 -2.69
C PRO A 222 3.84 18.23 -1.21
N PRO A 223 3.65 16.98 -0.79
CA PRO A 223 3.94 16.57 0.58
C PRO A 223 5.45 16.64 0.83
N SER A 224 5.85 17.35 1.87
CA SER A 224 7.25 17.42 2.31
C SER A 224 7.33 17.40 3.84
N LEU A 225 8.45 16.93 4.38
CA LEU A 225 8.65 16.92 5.84
C LEU A 225 8.57 18.32 6.44
N GLU A 226 9.18 19.31 5.81
CA GLU A 226 9.17 20.69 6.25
C GLU A 226 7.73 21.20 6.37
N ARG A 227 6.91 20.92 5.36
CA ARG A 227 5.51 21.33 5.33
C ARG A 227 4.68 20.67 6.43
N ILE A 228 4.67 19.34 6.50
CA ILE A 228 3.81 18.61 7.44
C ILE A 228 4.23 18.78 8.90
N GLN A 229 5.49 19.12 9.16
CA GLN A 229 6.00 19.44 10.49
C GLN A 229 5.77 20.91 10.88
N SER A 230 5.34 21.77 9.95
CA SER A 230 5.09 23.16 10.24
C SER A 230 3.91 23.34 11.21
N PRO A 231 3.95 24.35 12.12
CA PRO A 231 2.84 24.62 13.02
C PRO A 231 1.53 24.91 12.29
N ALA A 232 1.60 25.57 11.13
CA ALA A 232 0.42 25.88 10.30
C ALA A 232 -0.25 24.60 9.80
N TYR A 233 0.53 23.65 9.27
CA TYR A 233 -0.01 22.37 8.81
C TYR A 233 -0.60 21.55 9.96
N GLN A 234 0.06 21.50 11.11
CA GLN A 234 -0.45 20.77 12.28
C GLN A 234 -1.77 21.37 12.81
N GLN A 235 -1.92 22.70 12.79
CA GLN A 235 -3.20 23.34 13.11
C GLN A 235 -4.29 22.99 12.10
N MET A 236 -3.97 22.96 10.84
CA MET A 236 -4.87 22.60 9.75
C MET A 236 -5.32 21.15 9.87
N PHE A 237 -4.39 20.24 10.13
CA PHE A 237 -4.67 18.83 10.38
C PHE A 237 -5.59 18.65 11.62
N GLN A 238 -5.31 19.34 12.71
CA GLN A 238 -6.17 19.34 13.90
C GLN A 238 -7.60 19.79 13.58
N LYS A 239 -7.75 20.87 12.81
CA LYS A 239 -9.09 21.36 12.39
C LYS A 239 -9.84 20.34 11.53
N ALA A 240 -9.13 19.62 10.64
CA ALA A 240 -9.73 18.56 9.84
C ALA A 240 -10.23 17.40 10.72
N VAL A 241 -9.43 16.97 11.69
CA VAL A 241 -9.85 15.97 12.68
C VAL A 241 -11.06 16.41 13.48
N ASP A 242 -11.07 17.67 13.98
CA ASP A 242 -12.20 18.22 14.76
C ASP A 242 -13.48 18.31 13.91
N LYS A 243 -13.37 18.65 12.63
CA LYS A 243 -14.49 18.67 11.69
C LYS A 243 -15.07 17.27 11.49
N ARG A 244 -14.22 16.26 11.32
CA ARG A 244 -14.65 14.86 11.21
C ARG A 244 -15.37 14.39 12.48
N ILE A 245 -14.84 14.71 13.65
CA ILE A 245 -15.47 14.39 14.93
C ILE A 245 -16.88 15.01 15.01
N ASN A 246 -17.01 16.28 14.63
CA ASN A 246 -18.29 16.97 14.64
C ASN A 246 -19.29 16.36 13.65
N TYR A 247 -18.82 15.94 12.48
CA TYR A 247 -19.64 15.22 11.51
C TYR A 247 -20.17 13.91 12.10
N TYR A 248 -19.32 13.07 12.70
CA TYR A 248 -19.75 11.82 13.31
C TYR A 248 -20.73 12.04 14.47
N LYS A 249 -20.50 13.03 15.31
CA LYS A 249 -21.46 13.43 16.37
C LYS A 249 -22.81 13.83 15.79
N SER A 250 -22.82 14.58 14.69
CA SER A 250 -24.08 14.99 14.02
C SER A 250 -24.87 13.80 13.46
N LYS A 251 -24.18 12.67 13.20
CA LYS A 251 -24.78 11.40 12.77
C LYS A 251 -25.17 10.48 13.93
N GLY A 252 -25.05 10.96 15.19
CA GLY A 252 -25.35 10.15 16.37
C GLY A 252 -24.29 9.11 16.74
N LEU A 253 -23.12 9.17 16.13
CA LEU A 253 -21.98 8.28 16.40
C LEU A 253 -21.17 8.84 17.57
N ASN A 254 -21.51 8.47 18.79
CA ASN A 254 -20.84 8.92 20.02
C ASN A 254 -19.88 7.87 20.61
N ALA A 255 -19.29 7.04 19.78
CA ALA A 255 -18.30 6.05 20.26
C ALA A 255 -17.06 6.76 20.85
N PRO A 256 -16.41 6.19 21.88
CA PRO A 256 -15.17 6.75 22.47
C PRO A 256 -14.07 6.98 21.44
N THR A 257 -14.04 6.19 20.37
CA THR A 257 -13.12 6.29 19.23
C THR A 257 -13.30 7.56 18.40
N TYR A 258 -14.41 8.29 18.57
CA TYR A 258 -14.70 9.54 17.87
C TYR A 258 -14.58 10.78 18.78
N THR A 259 -13.94 10.66 19.92
CA THR A 259 -13.69 11.80 20.80
C THR A 259 -12.49 12.62 20.33
N SER A 260 -12.53 13.94 20.55
CA SER A 260 -11.38 14.80 20.25
C SER A 260 -10.21 14.43 21.16
N PRO A 261 -9.01 14.24 20.64
CA PRO A 261 -7.84 14.06 21.47
C PRO A 261 -7.57 15.35 22.26
N ASN A 262 -7.33 15.23 23.55
CA ASN A 262 -6.99 16.35 24.43
C ASN A 262 -5.62 16.99 24.13
N ARG A 263 -4.96 16.58 23.03
CA ARG A 263 -3.63 17.02 22.61
C ARG A 263 -3.61 17.26 21.12
N GLY A 264 -2.71 18.12 20.68
CA GLY A 264 -2.46 18.33 19.25
C GLY A 264 -2.11 16.99 18.56
N VAL A 265 -2.88 16.65 17.54
CA VAL A 265 -2.66 15.45 16.73
C VAL A 265 -1.69 15.72 15.59
N LYS A 266 -0.97 14.72 15.14
CA LYS A 266 0.01 14.81 14.07
C LYS A 266 -0.17 13.67 13.09
N PRO A 267 0.05 13.92 11.78
CA PRO A 267 0.00 12.88 10.76
C PRO A 267 1.30 12.06 10.77
N LYS A 268 1.42 11.14 11.74
CA LYS A 268 2.65 10.39 12.00
C LYS A 268 2.99 9.39 10.90
N ALA A 269 2.00 8.70 10.35
CA ALA A 269 2.21 7.72 9.30
C ALA A 269 2.52 8.39 7.95
N LEU A 270 1.86 9.50 7.62
CA LEU A 270 2.21 10.31 6.46
C LEU A 270 3.64 10.86 6.56
N GLU A 271 4.03 11.36 7.75
CA GLU A 271 5.41 11.77 8.01
C GLU A 271 6.39 10.60 7.79
N GLY A 272 6.04 9.40 8.28
CA GLY A 272 6.80 8.18 8.07
C GLY A 272 6.95 7.83 6.59
N ALA A 273 5.86 7.82 5.83
CA ALA A 273 5.88 7.54 4.40
C ALA A 273 6.76 8.54 3.63
N ILE A 274 6.66 9.85 3.93
CA ILE A 274 7.50 10.86 3.28
C ILE A 274 8.99 10.69 3.63
N ARG A 275 9.33 10.26 4.84
CA ARG A 275 10.72 9.92 5.21
C ARG A 275 11.30 8.82 4.34
N LEU A 276 10.50 7.85 3.96
CA LEU A 276 10.90 6.73 3.10
C LEU A 276 11.07 7.13 1.61
N THR A 277 10.61 8.32 1.19
CA THR A 277 10.80 8.80 -0.19
C THR A 277 12.20 9.39 -0.45
N LYS A 278 13.02 9.55 0.59
CA LYS A 278 14.40 10.09 0.52
C LYS A 278 15.41 8.98 0.34
#